data_e51be13e481533ff8e6a45734996f8ef
#
_entry.id   e51be13e481533ff8e6a45734996f8ef
#
_cell.length_a   1.000
_cell.length_b   1.000
_cell.length_c   1.000
_cell.angle_alpha   90.00
_cell.angle_beta   90.00
_cell.angle_gamma   90.00
#
_symmetry.space_group_name_H-M   'P 1'
#
loop_
_entity.id
_entity.type
_entity.pdbx_description
1 polymer ?
#
loop_
_entity_poly.entity_id
_entity_poly.type
_entity_poly.pdbx_seq_one_letter_code
_entity_poly.pdbx_strand_id
1 'polypeptide(L)'
;MGNLIPCLFLFFLPVSFGFGARAATITNEDAFAQCRTLGRGVNVLGYDPIWRSFDQARFKQEYFGVIRDGGFDTVRVNLFPFRVMSEGPDYRLSDPWWNTVDWIVTNALAAHLNVIIDFHESEAMAKDSQGNKARFLAFWRQVAPHFQNAPSSVVFEILNEPNGEMTPEVWNQYLGEALAVIRESNPTRAVIIGPAFWNSIGNHMDELKLPDKDRHILVTVHYYTPMDFTHQGAPWVKPPFKVGVTWTGTTEERGRIESDFQKVQNWAKLHDRPVFLGEFGAYDKGDMASRARYTACVARTAESFGWSWAYWQFDGDFIVYNISKNQWVEPIHHALILSRAAVLQGEPQIIAKQ
;
A
#
# COMPACT_ATOMS: atom_id res chain seq x y z
N MET A 1 57.64 36.76 53.03
CA MET A 1 57.66 36.80 51.58
C MET A 1 56.80 35.69 51.14
N GLY A 2 55.52 35.93 50.89
CA GLY A 2 54.54 34.94 50.46
C GLY A 2 54.09 35.20 49.02
N ASN A 3 54.31 34.24 48.16
CA ASN A 3 53.86 34.30 46.78
C ASN A 3 52.42 33.92 46.66
N LEU A 4 51.58 34.85 46.21
CA LEU A 4 50.16 34.60 45.83
C LEU A 4 50.15 34.12 44.35
N ILE A 5 49.57 32.93 44.14
CA ILE A 5 49.26 32.37 42.82
C ILE A 5 47.79 32.77 42.47
N PRO A 6 47.50 33.41 41.36
CA PRO A 6 46.12 33.68 40.97
C PRO A 6 45.46 32.43 40.36
N CYS A 7 44.34 32.01 40.96
CA CYS A 7 43.45 31.04 40.34
C CYS A 7 42.68 31.62 39.15
N LEU A 8 42.91 31.09 37.99
CA LEU A 8 42.20 31.41 36.75
C LEU A 8 40.88 30.60 36.72
N PHE A 9 39.72 31.23 36.94
CA PHE A 9 38.43 30.64 36.75
C PHE A 9 38.08 30.62 35.26
N LEU A 10 38.09 29.44 34.62
CA LEU A 10 37.54 29.22 33.29
C LEU A 10 36.03 29.11 33.41
N PHE A 11 35.32 30.09 32.91
CA PHE A 11 33.86 29.99 32.70
C PHE A 11 33.58 29.15 31.45
N PHE A 12 33.06 27.93 31.65
CA PHE A 12 32.45 27.16 30.58
C PHE A 12 31.03 27.69 30.34
N LEU A 13 30.86 28.36 29.22
CA LEU A 13 29.53 28.67 28.69
C LEU A 13 28.94 27.40 28.07
N PRO A 14 27.72 26.96 28.44
CA PRO A 14 27.08 25.85 27.77
C PRO A 14 26.65 26.26 26.37
N VAL A 15 27.25 25.67 25.33
CA VAL A 15 26.77 25.77 23.95
C VAL A 15 25.52 24.91 23.84
N SER A 16 24.37 25.57 23.92
CA SER A 16 23.09 24.94 23.62
C SER A 16 22.98 24.71 22.09
N PHE A 17 23.22 23.48 21.65
CA PHE A 17 22.85 23.07 20.32
C PHE A 17 21.33 22.95 20.29
N GLY A 18 20.68 24.03 19.89
CA GLY A 18 19.26 23.98 19.52
C GLY A 18 19.10 23.17 18.24
N PHE A 19 18.73 21.90 18.36
CA PHE A 19 18.13 21.18 17.25
C PHE A 19 16.80 21.86 16.96
N GLY A 20 16.81 22.81 16.07
CA GLY A 20 15.61 23.33 15.45
C GLY A 20 14.99 22.18 14.64
N ALA A 21 14.09 21.43 15.24
CA ALA A 21 13.16 20.61 14.48
C ALA A 21 12.44 21.57 13.53
N ARG A 22 12.83 21.55 12.26
CA ARG A 22 12.12 22.25 11.19
C ARG A 22 10.74 21.57 11.16
N ALA A 23 9.73 22.25 11.69
CA ALA A 23 8.36 21.81 11.57
C ALA A 23 8.14 21.48 10.08
N ALA A 24 7.84 20.22 9.78
CA ALA A 24 7.51 19.82 8.44
C ALA A 24 6.33 20.70 8.03
N THR A 25 6.55 21.55 7.05
CA THR A 25 5.50 22.38 6.47
C THR A 25 4.47 21.37 5.96
N ILE A 26 3.27 21.37 6.51
CA ILE A 26 2.13 20.63 5.95
C ILE A 26 1.90 21.30 4.61
N THR A 27 2.50 20.75 3.55
CA THR A 27 2.24 21.19 2.20
C THR A 27 0.81 20.77 1.90
N ASN A 28 -0.01 21.72 1.48
CA ASN A 28 -1.39 21.49 1.06
C ASN A 28 -1.39 20.86 -0.35
N GLU A 29 -0.66 19.73 -0.47
CA GLU A 29 -0.58 18.98 -1.73
C GLU A 29 -1.95 18.36 -2.02
N ASP A 30 -2.45 18.59 -3.22
CA ASP A 30 -3.67 17.92 -3.66
C ASP A 30 -3.44 16.42 -3.86
N ALA A 31 -4.52 15.67 -3.98
CA ALA A 31 -4.44 14.22 -4.15
C ALA A 31 -3.63 13.77 -5.37
N PHE A 32 -3.58 14.59 -6.44
CA PHE A 32 -2.79 14.26 -7.64
C PHE A 32 -1.29 14.35 -7.37
N ALA A 33 -0.83 15.39 -6.66
CA ALA A 33 0.57 15.50 -6.26
C ALA A 33 0.94 14.35 -5.32
N GLN A 34 0.11 14.09 -4.31
CA GLN A 34 0.33 12.99 -3.37
C GLN A 34 0.36 11.63 -4.07
N CYS A 35 -0.56 11.36 -5.01
CA CYS A 35 -0.57 10.12 -5.76
C CYS A 35 0.73 9.92 -6.56
N ARG A 36 1.23 10.97 -7.22
CA ARG A 36 2.51 10.89 -7.95
C ARG A 36 3.69 10.55 -7.05
N THR A 37 3.71 11.02 -5.80
CA THR A 37 4.80 10.71 -4.86
C THR A 37 4.78 9.26 -4.39
N LEU A 38 3.63 8.58 -4.42
CA LEU A 38 3.55 7.16 -4.10
C LEU A 38 4.37 6.29 -5.08
N GLY A 39 4.48 6.72 -6.35
CA GLY A 39 5.36 6.05 -7.32
C GLY A 39 5.12 4.55 -7.44
N ARG A 40 6.19 3.79 -7.29
CA ARG A 40 6.21 2.32 -7.35
C ARG A 40 6.17 1.75 -5.93
N GLY A 41 5.15 0.97 -5.62
CA GLY A 41 4.98 0.40 -4.29
C GLY A 41 5.03 -1.12 -4.26
N VAL A 42 5.10 -1.64 -3.05
CA VAL A 42 4.97 -3.07 -2.77
C VAL A 42 4.15 -3.29 -1.50
N ASN A 43 3.26 -4.27 -1.53
CA ASN A 43 2.51 -4.72 -0.37
C ASN A 43 3.40 -5.50 0.58
N VAL A 44 3.32 -5.22 1.88
CA VAL A 44 4.18 -5.83 2.91
C VAL A 44 3.39 -6.27 4.13
N LEU A 45 3.91 -7.27 4.83
CA LEU A 45 3.51 -7.67 6.19
C LEU A 45 2.12 -8.31 6.32
N GLY A 46 1.35 -8.50 5.25
CA GLY A 46 0.00 -9.07 5.32
C GLY A 46 -0.06 -10.44 6.00
N TYR A 47 0.93 -11.29 5.77
CA TYR A 47 1.02 -12.64 6.35
C TYR A 47 2.22 -12.84 7.27
N ASP A 48 2.90 -11.76 7.67
CA ASP A 48 4.08 -11.86 8.53
C ASP A 48 3.68 -12.21 9.98
N PRO A 49 4.40 -13.13 10.65
CA PRO A 49 4.16 -13.46 12.05
C PRO A 49 4.40 -12.31 13.04
N ILE A 50 4.96 -11.20 12.60
CA ILE A 50 5.16 -9.97 13.40
C ILE A 50 3.89 -9.54 14.15
N TRP A 51 2.72 -9.75 13.51
CA TRP A 51 1.42 -9.43 14.12
C TRP A 51 1.01 -10.33 15.27
N ARG A 52 1.72 -11.45 15.50
CA ARG A 52 1.54 -12.33 16.66
C ARG A 52 2.55 -11.99 17.75
N SER A 53 3.80 -11.77 17.35
CA SER A 53 4.91 -11.40 18.24
C SER A 53 6.04 -10.82 17.40
N PHE A 54 6.59 -9.71 17.86
CA PHE A 54 7.73 -9.05 17.21
C PHE A 54 8.94 -9.98 17.05
N ASP A 55 9.18 -10.85 18.04
CA ASP A 55 10.28 -11.81 18.01
C ASP A 55 10.12 -12.89 16.93
N GLN A 56 8.90 -13.11 16.44
CA GLN A 56 8.62 -14.07 15.37
C GLN A 56 8.68 -13.44 13.97
N ALA A 57 8.92 -12.14 13.89
CA ALA A 57 8.93 -11.42 12.63
C ALA A 57 9.93 -12.03 11.62
N ARG A 58 9.46 -12.34 10.42
CA ARG A 58 10.30 -12.68 9.28
C ARG A 58 10.83 -11.42 8.61
N PHE A 59 9.99 -10.39 8.55
CA PHE A 59 10.35 -9.08 8.05
C PHE A 59 11.26 -8.36 9.05
N LYS A 60 12.41 -7.88 8.59
CA LYS A 60 13.41 -7.19 9.40
C LYS A 60 13.55 -5.74 8.98
N GLN A 61 14.14 -4.93 9.85
CA GLN A 61 14.35 -3.50 9.60
C GLN A 61 15.12 -3.23 8.30
N GLU A 62 16.12 -4.03 7.99
CA GLU A 62 16.91 -3.88 6.77
C GLU A 62 16.10 -3.99 5.48
N TYR A 63 14.94 -4.67 5.50
CA TYR A 63 14.13 -4.82 4.29
C TYR A 63 13.48 -3.52 3.83
N PHE A 64 13.30 -2.52 4.68
CA PHE A 64 12.89 -1.19 4.21
C PHE A 64 13.97 -0.58 3.29
N GLY A 65 15.26 -0.70 3.67
CA GLY A 65 16.38 -0.32 2.81
C GLY A 65 16.42 -1.12 1.51
N VAL A 66 16.28 -2.45 1.60
CA VAL A 66 16.23 -3.34 0.43
C VAL A 66 15.11 -2.95 -0.53
N ILE A 67 13.92 -2.63 -0.03
CA ILE A 67 12.77 -2.18 -0.83
C ILE A 67 13.11 -0.85 -1.53
N ARG A 68 13.65 0.12 -0.80
CA ARG A 68 14.04 1.42 -1.37
C ARG A 68 15.14 1.29 -2.43
N ASP A 69 16.19 0.55 -2.13
CA ASP A 69 17.32 0.30 -3.04
C ASP A 69 16.90 -0.56 -4.24
N GLY A 70 15.88 -1.39 -4.07
CA GLY A 70 15.22 -2.15 -5.12
C GLY A 70 14.37 -1.32 -6.07
N GLY A 71 14.27 0.01 -5.87
CA GLY A 71 13.58 0.94 -6.77
C GLY A 71 12.11 1.16 -6.45
N PHE A 72 11.67 0.83 -5.24
CA PHE A 72 10.31 1.12 -4.76
C PHE A 72 10.29 2.42 -3.96
N ASP A 73 9.18 3.13 -4.04
CA ASP A 73 8.95 4.41 -3.37
C ASP A 73 7.96 4.30 -2.19
N THR A 74 7.18 3.21 -2.15
CA THR A 74 6.05 3.05 -1.23
C THR A 74 5.95 1.62 -0.69
N VAL A 75 5.63 1.50 0.59
CA VAL A 75 5.13 0.26 1.19
C VAL A 75 3.65 0.41 1.55
N ARG A 76 2.82 -0.55 1.10
CA ARG A 76 1.43 -0.68 1.53
C ARG A 76 1.38 -1.74 2.63
N VAL A 77 1.10 -1.30 3.85
CA VAL A 77 1.14 -2.12 5.07
C VAL A 77 -0.25 -2.68 5.35
N ASN A 78 -0.40 -3.99 5.16
CA ASN A 78 -1.69 -4.66 5.31
C ASN A 78 -1.96 -4.98 6.79
N LEU A 79 -2.94 -4.32 7.39
CA LEU A 79 -3.24 -4.39 8.81
C LEU A 79 -4.49 -5.23 9.10
N PHE A 80 -4.36 -6.18 10.02
CA PHE A 80 -5.46 -7.03 10.51
C PHE A 80 -5.71 -6.76 12.00
N PRO A 81 -6.26 -5.58 12.37
CA PRO A 81 -6.33 -5.13 13.76
C PRO A 81 -7.37 -5.86 14.60
N PHE A 82 -8.39 -6.47 14.02
CA PHE A 82 -9.48 -7.10 14.79
C PHE A 82 -9.01 -8.19 15.76
N ARG A 83 -7.88 -8.83 15.45
CA ARG A 83 -7.29 -9.88 16.32
C ARG A 83 -6.70 -9.33 17.62
N VAL A 84 -6.41 -8.03 17.67
CA VAL A 84 -5.67 -7.37 18.76
C VAL A 84 -6.46 -6.24 19.41
N MET A 85 -7.66 -5.98 18.92
CA MET A 85 -8.60 -5.05 19.55
C MET A 85 -9.27 -5.71 20.77
N SER A 86 -9.43 -4.94 21.85
CA SER A 86 -10.20 -5.37 23.02
C SER A 86 -11.68 -5.60 22.66
N GLU A 87 -12.41 -6.19 23.57
CA GLU A 87 -13.87 -6.24 23.50
C GLU A 87 -14.47 -4.82 23.56
N GLY A 88 -15.73 -4.69 23.08
CA GLY A 88 -16.46 -3.42 23.14
C GLY A 88 -16.71 -2.94 24.56
N PRO A 89 -17.13 -1.66 24.71
CA PRO A 89 -17.44 -0.75 23.62
C PRO A 89 -16.24 0.00 23.02
N ASP A 90 -15.07 0.01 23.68
CA ASP A 90 -13.95 0.87 23.29
C ASP A 90 -13.12 0.30 22.13
N TYR A 91 -13.09 -1.02 21.98
CA TYR A 91 -12.30 -1.71 20.93
C TYR A 91 -10.85 -1.20 20.87
N ARG A 92 -10.16 -1.15 22.00
CA ARG A 92 -8.80 -0.60 22.09
C ARG A 92 -7.79 -1.48 21.36
N LEU A 93 -6.94 -0.84 20.57
CA LEU A 93 -5.75 -1.45 20.00
C LEU A 93 -4.71 -1.66 21.10
N SER A 94 -4.05 -2.83 21.11
CA SER A 94 -3.08 -3.19 22.16
C SER A 94 -1.76 -2.44 22.01
N ASP A 95 -1.06 -2.19 23.14
CA ASP A 95 0.26 -1.55 23.12
C ASP A 95 1.30 -2.28 22.27
N PRO A 96 1.38 -3.64 22.27
CA PRO A 96 2.31 -4.35 21.38
C PRO A 96 2.02 -4.11 19.92
N TRP A 97 0.76 -3.97 19.53
CA TRP A 97 0.38 -3.65 18.16
C TRP A 97 0.83 -2.23 17.78
N TRP A 98 0.59 -1.25 18.65
CA TRP A 98 1.06 0.12 18.46
C TRP A 98 2.57 0.19 18.30
N ASN A 99 3.32 -0.47 19.18
CA ASN A 99 4.79 -0.54 19.09
C ASN A 99 5.24 -1.09 17.75
N THR A 100 4.54 -2.10 17.21
CA THR A 100 4.85 -2.69 15.91
C THR A 100 4.55 -1.73 14.77
N VAL A 101 3.39 -1.07 14.78
CA VAL A 101 3.00 -0.13 13.71
C VAL A 101 3.93 1.10 13.73
N ASP A 102 4.24 1.63 14.89
CA ASP A 102 5.18 2.76 15.03
C ASP A 102 6.58 2.39 14.55
N TRP A 103 7.04 1.17 14.85
CA TRP A 103 8.30 0.64 14.34
C TRP A 103 8.28 0.57 12.79
N ILE A 104 7.20 0.05 12.20
CA ILE A 104 7.06 -0.03 10.74
C ILE A 104 7.12 1.36 10.12
N VAL A 105 6.27 2.29 10.60
CA VAL A 105 6.17 3.63 10.03
C VAL A 105 7.48 4.39 10.18
N THR A 106 8.11 4.33 11.37
CA THR A 106 9.39 4.99 11.64
C THR A 106 10.50 4.51 10.72
N ASN A 107 10.65 3.19 10.56
CA ASN A 107 11.73 2.62 9.74
C ASN A 107 11.48 2.79 8.23
N ALA A 108 10.23 2.72 7.78
CA ALA A 108 9.90 3.00 6.39
C ALA A 108 10.19 4.47 6.03
N LEU A 109 9.80 5.42 6.89
CA LEU A 109 10.10 6.84 6.70
C LEU A 109 11.61 7.12 6.75
N ALA A 110 12.35 6.46 7.65
CA ALA A 110 13.82 6.56 7.73
C ALA A 110 14.51 6.04 6.46
N ALA A 111 13.90 5.06 5.79
CA ALA A 111 14.34 4.56 4.48
C ALA A 111 13.80 5.39 3.30
N HIS A 112 13.19 6.56 3.54
CA HIS A 112 12.59 7.43 2.52
C HIS A 112 11.48 6.77 1.69
N LEU A 113 10.71 5.86 2.31
CA LEU A 113 9.54 5.26 1.72
C LEU A 113 8.27 5.99 2.16
N ASN A 114 7.28 6.09 1.26
CA ASN A 114 5.92 6.41 1.65
C ASN A 114 5.29 5.18 2.32
N VAL A 115 4.33 5.42 3.20
CA VAL A 115 3.65 4.36 3.95
C VAL A 115 2.14 4.49 3.75
N ILE A 116 1.52 3.45 3.22
CA ILE A 116 0.06 3.34 3.18
C ILE A 116 -0.36 2.45 4.37
N ILE A 117 -1.12 3.02 5.28
CA ILE A 117 -1.76 2.33 6.39
C ILE A 117 -3.08 1.79 5.87
N ASP A 118 -3.11 0.51 5.55
CA ASP A 118 -4.24 -0.17 4.93
C ASP A 118 -4.99 -1.03 5.95
N PHE A 119 -6.27 -0.71 6.19
CA PHE A 119 -7.15 -1.55 7.00
C PHE A 119 -7.60 -2.77 6.18
N HIS A 120 -6.97 -3.92 6.44
CA HIS A 120 -7.08 -5.13 5.59
C HIS A 120 -8.08 -6.19 6.11
N GLU A 121 -9.10 -5.80 6.84
CA GLU A 121 -10.11 -6.71 7.45
C GLU A 121 -11.31 -6.99 6.52
N SER A 122 -11.07 -7.08 5.22
CA SER A 122 -12.12 -7.29 4.21
C SER A 122 -12.99 -8.51 4.46
N GLU A 123 -12.38 -9.64 4.87
CA GLU A 123 -13.11 -10.88 5.16
C GLU A 123 -14.09 -10.76 6.33
N ALA A 124 -13.66 -10.11 7.42
CA ALA A 124 -14.50 -9.89 8.58
C ALA A 124 -15.66 -8.94 8.26
N MET A 125 -15.36 -7.86 7.52
CA MET A 125 -16.36 -6.88 7.08
C MET A 125 -17.34 -7.48 6.07
N ALA A 126 -16.88 -8.37 5.19
CA ALA A 126 -17.72 -9.05 4.20
C ALA A 126 -18.70 -10.04 4.81
N LYS A 127 -18.35 -10.67 5.94
CA LYS A 127 -19.18 -11.67 6.62
C LYS A 127 -20.22 -11.07 7.57
N ASP A 128 -19.90 -9.99 8.23
CA ASP A 128 -20.76 -9.32 9.22
C ASP A 128 -20.38 -7.84 9.27
N SER A 129 -20.85 -7.10 8.28
CA SER A 129 -20.57 -5.67 8.15
C SER A 129 -21.18 -4.87 9.31
N GLN A 130 -22.40 -5.21 9.70
CA GLN A 130 -23.14 -4.53 10.76
C GLN A 130 -22.51 -4.79 12.13
N GLY A 131 -22.17 -6.04 12.46
CA GLY A 131 -21.54 -6.39 13.74
C GLY A 131 -20.14 -5.83 13.88
N ASN A 132 -19.39 -5.67 12.79
CA ASN A 132 -18.04 -5.14 12.79
C ASN A 132 -17.95 -3.61 12.61
N LYS A 133 -19.06 -2.93 12.31
CA LYS A 133 -19.07 -1.49 12.07
C LYS A 133 -18.44 -0.68 13.21
N ALA A 134 -18.81 -0.98 14.44
CA ALA A 134 -18.31 -0.26 15.61
C ALA A 134 -16.77 -0.42 15.77
N ARG A 135 -16.24 -1.63 15.53
CA ARG A 135 -14.80 -1.93 15.56
C ARG A 135 -14.06 -1.23 14.44
N PHE A 136 -14.60 -1.24 13.23
CA PHE A 136 -14.06 -0.53 12.07
C PHE A 136 -13.92 0.98 12.34
N LEU A 137 -14.97 1.62 12.84
CA LEU A 137 -14.90 3.04 13.18
C LEU A 137 -14.00 3.32 14.38
N ALA A 138 -13.93 2.39 15.37
CA ALA A 138 -13.03 2.52 16.52
C ALA A 138 -11.56 2.42 16.09
N PHE A 139 -11.23 1.63 15.07
CA PHE A 139 -9.88 1.63 14.48
C PHE A 139 -9.50 3.03 13.99
N TRP A 140 -10.32 3.65 13.16
CA TRP A 140 -10.01 4.98 12.62
C TRP A 140 -10.01 6.09 13.68
N ARG A 141 -10.86 5.99 14.72
CA ARG A 141 -10.82 6.92 15.87
C ARG A 141 -9.52 6.87 16.66
N GLN A 142 -8.78 5.75 16.59
CA GLN A 142 -7.50 5.58 17.25
C GLN A 142 -6.34 5.90 16.30
N VAL A 143 -6.36 5.39 15.07
CA VAL A 143 -5.25 5.54 14.11
C VAL A 143 -5.14 6.96 13.57
N ALA A 144 -6.26 7.60 13.25
CA ALA A 144 -6.21 8.93 12.67
C ALA A 144 -5.56 9.97 13.59
N PRO A 145 -5.96 10.14 14.86
CA PRO A 145 -5.29 11.08 15.76
C PRO A 145 -3.86 10.67 16.12
N HIS A 146 -3.54 9.37 16.16
CA HIS A 146 -2.17 8.89 16.42
C HIS A 146 -1.18 9.40 15.37
N PHE A 147 -1.56 9.39 14.10
CA PHE A 147 -0.72 9.85 12.99
C PHE A 147 -1.02 11.28 12.52
N GLN A 148 -1.77 12.09 13.28
CA GLN A 148 -2.12 13.45 12.86
C GLN A 148 -0.91 14.34 12.54
N ASN A 149 0.21 14.15 13.24
CA ASN A 149 1.47 14.88 13.06
C ASN A 149 2.47 14.16 12.14
N ALA A 150 2.12 13.01 11.59
CA ALA A 150 2.97 12.31 10.64
C ALA A 150 3.09 13.10 9.33
N PRO A 151 4.20 12.99 8.58
CA PRO A 151 4.37 13.67 7.29
C PRO A 151 3.33 13.20 6.26
N SER A 152 3.19 13.96 5.17
CA SER A 152 2.27 13.63 4.07
C SER A 152 2.59 12.30 3.37
N SER A 153 3.82 11.79 3.53
CA SER A 153 4.23 10.45 3.07
C SER A 153 3.54 9.29 3.81
N VAL A 154 2.83 9.56 4.92
CA VAL A 154 1.92 8.58 5.54
C VAL A 154 0.51 8.81 5.00
N VAL A 155 -0.06 7.81 4.35
CA VAL A 155 -1.37 7.83 3.68
C VAL A 155 -2.26 6.76 4.31
N PHE A 156 -3.56 7.01 4.37
CA PHE A 156 -4.52 6.04 4.91
C PHE A 156 -5.31 5.38 3.79
N GLU A 157 -5.62 4.10 3.94
CA GLU A 157 -6.55 3.39 3.09
C GLU A 157 -7.68 2.82 3.95
N ILE A 158 -8.91 3.28 3.68
CA ILE A 158 -10.04 3.09 4.61
C ILE A 158 -10.38 1.62 4.81
N LEU A 159 -10.45 0.84 3.73
CA LEU A 159 -10.71 -0.59 3.75
C LEU A 159 -10.21 -1.23 2.47
N ASN A 160 -9.40 -2.28 2.61
CA ASN A 160 -9.07 -3.18 1.50
C ASN A 160 -10.32 -3.90 1.00
N GLU A 161 -10.54 -3.92 -0.31
CA GLU A 161 -11.46 -4.80 -1.02
C GLU A 161 -12.84 -5.00 -0.36
N PRO A 162 -13.64 -3.94 -0.20
CA PRO A 162 -15.01 -4.08 0.30
C PRO A 162 -15.82 -5.05 -0.59
N ASN A 163 -16.42 -6.07 0.02
CA ASN A 163 -17.17 -7.12 -0.70
C ASN A 163 -18.21 -7.79 0.20
N GLY A 164 -18.95 -8.78 -0.31
CA GLY A 164 -19.96 -9.52 0.45
C GLY A 164 -21.05 -8.62 1.01
N GLU A 165 -21.23 -8.57 2.34
CA GLU A 165 -22.21 -7.66 2.98
C GLU A 165 -21.85 -6.17 2.83
N MET A 166 -20.63 -5.84 2.43
CA MET A 166 -20.23 -4.49 2.06
C MET A 166 -20.72 -4.17 0.64
N THR A 167 -22.04 -4.22 0.43
CA THR A 167 -22.65 -3.77 -0.84
C THR A 167 -22.29 -2.32 -1.13
N PRO A 168 -22.44 -1.82 -2.37
CA PRO A 168 -22.14 -0.42 -2.70
C PRO A 168 -22.85 0.57 -1.77
N GLU A 169 -24.09 0.32 -1.39
CA GLU A 169 -24.85 1.18 -0.49
C GLU A 169 -24.26 1.20 0.92
N VAL A 170 -23.97 0.02 1.48
CA VAL A 170 -23.37 -0.15 2.81
C VAL A 170 -21.97 0.47 2.82
N TRP A 171 -21.18 0.17 1.78
CA TRP A 171 -19.83 0.71 1.66
C TRP A 171 -19.83 2.25 1.57
N ASN A 172 -20.65 2.84 0.72
CA ASN A 172 -20.75 4.29 0.60
C ASN A 172 -21.14 4.97 1.92
N GLN A 173 -21.97 4.33 2.73
CA GLN A 173 -22.28 4.81 4.07
C GLN A 173 -21.05 4.71 4.99
N TYR A 174 -20.39 3.55 5.06
CA TYR A 174 -19.29 3.30 5.99
C TYR A 174 -18.04 4.10 5.65
N LEU A 175 -17.74 4.24 4.36
CA LEU A 175 -16.62 5.09 3.93
C LEU A 175 -16.83 6.54 4.30
N GLY A 176 -18.06 7.05 4.19
CA GLY A 176 -18.42 8.41 4.60
C GLY A 176 -18.24 8.63 6.09
N GLU A 177 -18.68 7.68 6.92
CA GLU A 177 -18.51 7.72 8.38
C GLU A 177 -17.03 7.63 8.79
N ALA A 178 -16.26 6.72 8.19
CA ALA A 178 -14.82 6.58 8.47
C ALA A 178 -14.04 7.82 8.01
N LEU A 179 -14.35 8.33 6.83
CA LEU A 179 -13.73 9.56 6.33
C LEU A 179 -14.02 10.75 7.25
N ALA A 180 -15.24 10.89 7.75
CA ALA A 180 -15.58 11.93 8.72
C ALA A 180 -14.72 11.84 9.98
N VAL A 181 -14.59 10.64 10.56
CA VAL A 181 -13.70 10.38 11.70
C VAL A 181 -12.24 10.75 11.40
N ILE A 182 -11.72 10.36 10.23
CA ILE A 182 -10.36 10.69 9.82
C ILE A 182 -10.19 12.22 9.71
N ARG A 183 -11.15 12.93 9.14
CA ARG A 183 -11.07 14.38 8.91
C ARG A 183 -11.10 15.22 10.17
N GLU A 184 -11.58 14.69 11.31
CA GLU A 184 -11.52 15.37 12.61
C GLU A 184 -10.09 15.75 13.02
N SER A 185 -9.12 14.87 12.77
CA SER A 185 -7.70 15.07 13.12
C SER A 185 -6.76 15.21 11.93
N ASN A 186 -7.19 14.81 10.73
CA ASN A 186 -6.38 14.80 9.50
C ASN A 186 -7.14 15.45 8.32
N PRO A 187 -7.39 16.77 8.37
CA PRO A 187 -8.23 17.45 7.38
C PRO A 187 -7.69 17.39 5.94
N THR A 188 -6.37 17.24 5.78
CA THR A 188 -5.68 17.26 4.47
C THR A 188 -4.86 16.00 4.17
N ARG A 189 -4.92 14.98 5.03
CA ARG A 189 -4.20 13.73 4.76
C ARG A 189 -4.82 13.01 3.58
N ALA A 190 -3.96 12.52 2.68
CA ALA A 190 -4.40 11.68 1.59
C ALA A 190 -5.06 10.39 2.11
N VAL A 191 -6.23 10.08 1.56
CA VAL A 191 -7.01 8.88 1.90
C VAL A 191 -7.31 8.12 0.63
N ILE A 192 -7.00 6.84 0.62
CA ILE A 192 -7.25 5.90 -0.48
C ILE A 192 -8.60 5.21 -0.24
N ILE A 193 -9.44 5.18 -1.27
CA ILE A 193 -10.76 4.57 -1.26
C ILE A 193 -11.00 3.87 -2.58
N GLY A 194 -11.41 2.61 -2.54
CA GLY A 194 -11.78 1.85 -3.74
C GLY A 194 -13.27 1.56 -3.83
N PRO A 195 -13.78 1.08 -4.98
CA PRO A 195 -15.16 0.64 -5.13
C PRO A 195 -15.41 -0.67 -4.36
N ALA A 196 -16.69 -0.98 -4.10
CA ALA A 196 -17.10 -2.30 -3.66
C ALA A 196 -16.69 -3.38 -4.69
N PHE A 197 -16.94 -4.66 -4.36
CA PHE A 197 -16.57 -5.81 -5.20
C PHE A 197 -15.05 -5.94 -5.43
N TRP A 198 -14.29 -6.02 -4.30
CA TRP A 198 -12.83 -6.27 -4.28
C TRP A 198 -12.01 -5.19 -5.01
N ASN A 199 -12.41 -3.93 -4.94
CA ASN A 199 -11.76 -2.84 -5.67
C ASN A 199 -11.63 -3.12 -7.18
N SER A 200 -12.50 -3.99 -7.72
CA SER A 200 -12.37 -4.47 -9.10
C SER A 200 -12.80 -3.40 -10.12
N ILE A 201 -12.15 -3.47 -11.27
CA ILE A 201 -12.50 -2.64 -12.43
C ILE A 201 -13.77 -3.20 -13.09
N GLY A 202 -14.69 -2.34 -13.45
CA GLY A 202 -15.92 -2.74 -14.11
C GLY A 202 -17.03 -1.71 -13.88
N ASN A 203 -18.27 -2.17 -13.81
CA ASN A 203 -19.44 -1.29 -13.59
C ASN A 203 -19.50 -0.72 -12.17
N HIS A 204 -18.67 -1.22 -11.25
CA HIS A 204 -18.71 -0.85 -9.84
C HIS A 204 -18.07 0.50 -9.54
N MET A 205 -17.27 1.05 -10.46
CA MET A 205 -16.73 2.40 -10.34
C MET A 205 -17.83 3.46 -10.26
N ASP A 206 -18.90 3.29 -11.02
CA ASP A 206 -20.03 4.25 -11.04
C ASP A 206 -20.90 4.19 -9.77
N GLU A 207 -20.78 3.12 -9.00
CA GLU A 207 -21.47 2.96 -7.72
C GLU A 207 -20.74 3.62 -6.55
N LEU A 208 -19.45 3.96 -6.71
CA LEU A 208 -18.64 4.62 -5.69
C LEU A 208 -19.02 6.10 -5.56
N LYS A 209 -19.46 6.50 -4.36
CA LYS A 209 -19.87 7.88 -4.07
C LYS A 209 -18.87 8.54 -3.13
N LEU A 210 -18.09 9.46 -3.68
CA LEU A 210 -17.10 10.23 -2.94
C LEU A 210 -17.59 11.65 -2.70
N PRO A 211 -17.24 12.29 -1.57
CA PRO A 211 -17.58 13.70 -1.35
C PRO A 211 -16.80 14.61 -2.33
N ASP A 212 -17.52 15.38 -3.13
CA ASP A 212 -16.96 16.23 -4.19
C ASP A 212 -15.96 17.26 -3.68
N LYS A 213 -16.19 17.79 -2.48
CA LYS A 213 -15.38 18.86 -1.89
C LYS A 213 -14.09 18.39 -1.25
N ASP A 214 -13.96 17.10 -0.94
CA ASP A 214 -12.74 16.55 -0.37
C ASP A 214 -11.71 16.26 -1.48
N ARG A 215 -10.70 17.12 -1.56
CA ARG A 215 -9.66 17.06 -2.60
C ARG A 215 -8.47 16.19 -2.23
N HIS A 216 -8.52 15.50 -1.08
CA HIS A 216 -7.44 14.65 -0.57
C HIS A 216 -7.80 13.15 -0.62
N ILE A 217 -8.58 12.76 -1.62
CA ILE A 217 -8.97 11.36 -1.86
C ILE A 217 -8.31 10.86 -3.14
N LEU A 218 -7.62 9.71 -3.03
CA LEU A 218 -7.12 8.90 -4.14
C LEU A 218 -8.09 7.74 -4.34
N VAL A 219 -8.33 7.34 -5.59
CA VAL A 219 -9.14 6.16 -5.86
C VAL A 219 -8.23 4.97 -6.15
N THR A 220 -8.47 3.85 -5.46
CA THR A 220 -7.74 2.60 -5.73
C THR A 220 -8.59 1.62 -6.53
N VAL A 221 -7.90 0.84 -7.36
CA VAL A 221 -8.43 -0.36 -8.01
C VAL A 221 -7.42 -1.49 -7.87
N HIS A 222 -7.91 -2.74 -7.90
CA HIS A 222 -7.09 -3.94 -7.95
C HIS A 222 -7.25 -4.63 -9.30
N TYR A 223 -6.18 -5.25 -9.80
CA TYR A 223 -6.23 -5.86 -11.13
C TYR A 223 -5.57 -7.23 -11.19
N TYR A 224 -6.41 -8.25 -11.31
CA TYR A 224 -6.01 -9.64 -11.41
C TYR A 224 -6.60 -10.37 -12.63
N THR A 225 -7.10 -9.61 -13.61
CA THR A 225 -7.68 -10.19 -14.83
C THR A 225 -6.58 -10.59 -15.83
N PRO A 226 -6.61 -11.83 -16.39
CA PRO A 226 -7.63 -12.85 -16.17
C PRO A 226 -7.33 -13.73 -14.92
N MET A 227 -8.34 -13.96 -14.09
CA MET A 227 -8.15 -14.64 -12.80
C MET A 227 -7.72 -16.10 -12.92
N ASP A 228 -8.11 -16.80 -13.98
CA ASP A 228 -7.69 -18.18 -14.25
C ASP A 228 -6.18 -18.29 -14.48
N PHE A 229 -5.54 -17.22 -14.95
CA PHE A 229 -4.08 -17.11 -15.04
C PHE A 229 -3.49 -16.64 -13.70
N THR A 230 -3.96 -15.50 -13.17
CA THR A 230 -3.30 -14.85 -12.02
C THR A 230 -3.47 -15.61 -10.71
N HIS A 231 -4.54 -16.41 -10.58
CA HIS A 231 -4.84 -17.20 -9.39
C HIS A 231 -4.83 -18.71 -9.66
N GLN A 232 -4.16 -19.15 -10.73
CA GLN A 232 -4.07 -20.58 -11.03
C GLN A 232 -3.44 -21.37 -9.88
N GLY A 233 -4.12 -22.43 -9.44
CA GLY A 233 -3.68 -23.26 -8.33
C GLY A 233 -3.75 -22.62 -6.94
N ALA A 234 -4.33 -21.44 -6.80
CA ALA A 234 -4.50 -20.76 -5.53
C ALA A 234 -5.48 -21.52 -4.62
N PRO A 235 -5.08 -21.90 -3.40
CA PRO A 235 -5.90 -22.78 -2.54
C PRO A 235 -7.14 -22.09 -1.95
N TRP A 236 -7.19 -20.77 -1.94
CA TRP A 236 -8.33 -19.99 -1.46
C TRP A 236 -9.43 -19.79 -2.52
N VAL A 237 -9.13 -20.03 -3.80
CA VAL A 237 -10.13 -19.99 -4.88
C VAL A 237 -10.86 -21.33 -4.95
N LYS A 238 -12.18 -21.32 -4.93
CA LYS A 238 -13.00 -22.54 -4.93
C LYS A 238 -14.10 -22.50 -6.00
N PRO A 239 -14.10 -23.45 -6.96
CA PRO A 239 -13.06 -24.46 -7.20
C PRO A 239 -11.74 -23.80 -7.65
N PRO A 240 -10.57 -24.41 -7.37
CA PRO A 240 -9.30 -23.83 -7.77
C PRO A 240 -9.16 -23.84 -9.31
N PHE A 241 -8.58 -22.79 -9.85
CA PHE A 241 -8.23 -22.73 -11.26
C PHE A 241 -7.13 -23.75 -11.59
N LYS A 242 -7.18 -24.30 -12.82
CA LYS A 242 -6.16 -25.25 -13.29
C LYS A 242 -4.80 -24.54 -13.42
N VAL A 243 -3.74 -25.22 -12.99
CA VAL A 243 -2.35 -24.80 -13.23
C VAL A 243 -1.95 -25.10 -14.69
N GLY A 244 -1.10 -24.26 -15.26
CA GLY A 244 -0.61 -24.39 -16.62
C GLY A 244 -1.23 -23.39 -17.61
N VAL A 245 -2.01 -22.44 -17.13
CA VAL A 245 -2.47 -21.30 -17.93
C VAL A 245 -1.30 -20.37 -18.18
N THR A 246 -1.07 -19.99 -19.44
CA THR A 246 0.03 -19.10 -19.85
C THR A 246 -0.53 -17.73 -20.26
N TRP A 247 0.24 -16.69 -19.99
CA TRP A 247 0.00 -15.34 -20.50
C TRP A 247 1.18 -14.94 -21.41
N THR A 248 0.91 -14.83 -22.71
CA THR A 248 1.97 -14.69 -23.72
C THR A 248 2.19 -13.26 -24.17
N GLY A 249 1.31 -12.34 -23.76
CA GLY A 249 1.39 -10.92 -24.13
C GLY A 249 0.95 -10.68 -25.57
N THR A 250 -0.05 -11.41 -26.05
CA THR A 250 -0.64 -11.13 -27.37
C THR A 250 -1.22 -9.71 -27.43
N THR A 251 -1.50 -9.22 -28.61
CA THR A 251 -2.15 -7.91 -28.78
C THR A 251 -3.51 -7.85 -28.06
N GLU A 252 -4.25 -8.96 -28.07
CA GLU A 252 -5.54 -9.08 -27.40
C GLU A 252 -5.39 -9.03 -25.87
N GLU A 253 -4.46 -9.82 -25.32
CA GLU A 253 -4.18 -9.85 -23.88
C GLU A 253 -3.75 -8.47 -23.35
N ARG A 254 -2.83 -7.79 -24.07
CA ARG A 254 -2.42 -6.42 -23.71
C ARG A 254 -3.53 -5.40 -23.89
N GLY A 255 -4.26 -5.49 -25.01
CA GLY A 255 -5.38 -4.59 -25.29
C GLY A 255 -6.51 -4.70 -24.26
N ARG A 256 -6.68 -5.89 -23.63
CA ARG A 256 -7.63 -6.05 -22.53
C ARG A 256 -7.23 -5.21 -21.31
N ILE A 257 -5.97 -5.27 -20.89
CA ILE A 257 -5.45 -4.47 -19.75
C ILE A 257 -5.64 -2.97 -20.06
N GLU A 258 -5.23 -2.54 -21.24
CA GLU A 258 -5.34 -1.14 -21.66
C GLU A 258 -6.81 -0.67 -21.67
N SER A 259 -7.71 -1.48 -22.23
CA SER A 259 -9.15 -1.17 -22.28
C SER A 259 -9.76 -1.06 -20.87
N ASP A 260 -9.40 -1.97 -19.96
CA ASP A 260 -9.91 -1.94 -18.60
C ASP A 260 -9.39 -0.72 -17.83
N PHE A 261 -8.10 -0.37 -17.98
CA PHE A 261 -7.53 0.83 -17.35
C PHE A 261 -8.09 2.12 -17.95
N GLN A 262 -8.38 2.13 -19.26
CA GLN A 262 -9.03 3.28 -19.90
C GLN A 262 -10.42 3.58 -19.32
N LYS A 263 -11.19 2.55 -18.93
CA LYS A 263 -12.50 2.75 -18.26
C LYS A 263 -12.32 3.49 -16.93
N VAL A 264 -11.36 3.03 -16.10
CA VAL A 264 -11.03 3.67 -14.82
C VAL A 264 -10.54 5.11 -15.06
N GLN A 265 -9.66 5.31 -16.03
CA GLN A 265 -9.15 6.64 -16.36
C GLN A 265 -10.24 7.62 -16.84
N ASN A 266 -11.23 7.13 -17.57
CA ASN A 266 -12.37 7.94 -17.99
C ASN A 266 -13.22 8.34 -16.79
N TRP A 267 -13.50 7.40 -15.88
CA TRP A 267 -14.20 7.67 -14.64
C TRP A 267 -13.40 8.66 -13.77
N ALA A 268 -12.11 8.45 -13.60
CA ALA A 268 -11.21 9.28 -12.81
C ALA A 268 -11.16 10.72 -13.31
N LYS A 269 -11.12 10.93 -14.64
CA LYS A 269 -11.20 12.25 -15.26
C LYS A 269 -12.55 12.93 -15.02
N LEU A 270 -13.65 12.18 -15.11
CA LEU A 270 -15.01 12.72 -14.90
C LEU A 270 -15.18 13.21 -13.45
N HIS A 271 -14.62 12.47 -12.48
CA HIS A 271 -14.73 12.76 -11.05
C HIS A 271 -13.56 13.58 -10.50
N ASP A 272 -12.60 13.95 -11.34
CA ASP A 272 -11.37 14.69 -10.97
C ASP A 272 -10.64 14.05 -9.77
N ARG A 273 -10.29 12.75 -9.93
CA ARG A 273 -9.59 11.93 -8.93
C ARG A 273 -8.35 11.27 -9.51
N PRO A 274 -7.22 11.24 -8.78
CA PRO A 274 -6.07 10.41 -9.16
C PRO A 274 -6.35 8.94 -8.86
N VAL A 275 -5.68 8.06 -9.60
CA VAL A 275 -5.81 6.60 -9.45
C VAL A 275 -4.53 6.01 -8.91
N PHE A 276 -4.68 5.10 -7.95
CA PHE A 276 -3.64 4.25 -7.41
C PHE A 276 -4.02 2.78 -7.67
N LEU A 277 -3.16 2.01 -8.32
CA LEU A 277 -3.35 0.57 -8.51
C LEU A 277 -2.83 -0.15 -7.26
N GLY A 278 -3.72 -0.45 -6.29
CA GLY A 278 -3.36 -0.94 -4.96
C GLY A 278 -2.80 -2.35 -4.94
N GLU A 279 -3.27 -3.20 -5.87
CA GLU A 279 -2.81 -4.57 -5.99
C GLU A 279 -2.85 -5.07 -7.42
N PHE A 280 -1.83 -5.82 -7.79
CA PHE A 280 -1.76 -6.65 -9.00
C PHE A 280 -0.61 -7.65 -8.87
N GLY A 281 -0.68 -8.74 -9.62
CA GLY A 281 0.35 -9.77 -9.61
C GLY A 281 -0.16 -11.08 -10.22
N ALA A 282 0.68 -12.11 -10.18
CA ALA A 282 0.30 -13.47 -10.55
C ALA A 282 0.92 -14.48 -9.59
N TYR A 283 0.08 -15.41 -9.11
CA TYR A 283 0.42 -16.42 -8.11
C TYR A 283 1.58 -17.30 -8.56
N ASP A 284 2.38 -17.79 -7.62
CA ASP A 284 3.66 -18.49 -7.87
C ASP A 284 3.52 -19.82 -8.61
N LYS A 285 2.32 -20.37 -8.78
CA LYS A 285 2.04 -21.57 -9.56
C LYS A 285 2.00 -21.33 -11.08
N GLY A 286 1.91 -20.07 -11.51
CA GLY A 286 2.08 -19.70 -12.90
C GLY A 286 3.54 -19.83 -13.36
N ASP A 287 3.77 -20.10 -14.65
CA ASP A 287 5.14 -20.10 -15.18
C ASP A 287 5.78 -18.72 -15.08
N MET A 288 7.08 -18.70 -14.79
CA MET A 288 7.79 -17.45 -14.48
C MET A 288 7.79 -16.46 -15.66
N ALA A 289 7.88 -16.95 -16.89
CA ALA A 289 7.94 -16.10 -18.08
C ALA A 289 6.59 -15.39 -18.31
N SER A 290 5.47 -16.08 -18.13
CA SER A 290 4.12 -15.50 -18.20
C SER A 290 3.89 -14.52 -17.06
N ARG A 291 4.28 -14.87 -15.83
CA ARG A 291 4.17 -13.98 -14.67
C ARG A 291 4.94 -12.67 -14.87
N ALA A 292 6.19 -12.75 -15.30
CA ALA A 292 7.02 -11.56 -15.55
C ALA A 292 6.43 -10.67 -16.66
N ARG A 293 6.00 -11.26 -17.79
CA ARG A 293 5.37 -10.51 -18.89
C ARG A 293 4.09 -9.80 -18.46
N TYR A 294 3.21 -10.51 -17.75
CA TYR A 294 1.97 -9.96 -17.22
C TYR A 294 2.25 -8.80 -16.26
N THR A 295 3.13 -9.02 -15.28
CA THR A 295 3.52 -8.02 -14.29
C THR A 295 4.09 -6.77 -14.95
N ALA A 296 4.99 -6.92 -15.93
CA ALA A 296 5.54 -5.80 -16.69
C ALA A 296 4.45 -5.03 -17.47
N CYS A 297 3.53 -5.76 -18.12
CA CYS A 297 2.46 -5.15 -18.90
C CYS A 297 1.52 -4.32 -18.01
N VAL A 298 1.06 -4.88 -16.89
CA VAL A 298 0.17 -4.19 -15.95
C VAL A 298 0.86 -2.95 -15.38
N ALA A 299 2.08 -3.08 -14.84
CA ALA A 299 2.81 -1.96 -14.26
C ALA A 299 3.06 -0.83 -15.28
N ARG A 300 3.53 -1.18 -16.50
CA ARG A 300 3.80 -0.17 -17.54
C ARG A 300 2.52 0.48 -18.07
N THR A 301 1.43 -0.27 -18.16
CA THR A 301 0.13 0.31 -18.54
C THR A 301 -0.34 1.30 -17.48
N ALA A 302 -0.28 0.96 -16.18
CA ALA A 302 -0.60 1.89 -15.10
C ALA A 302 0.24 3.18 -15.19
N GLU A 303 1.56 3.06 -15.34
CA GLU A 303 2.46 4.21 -15.49
C GLU A 303 2.15 5.05 -16.74
N SER A 304 1.67 4.43 -17.83
CA SER A 304 1.29 5.17 -19.04
C SER A 304 0.06 6.06 -18.84
N PHE A 305 -0.79 5.72 -17.90
CA PHE A 305 -1.91 6.55 -17.46
C PHE A 305 -1.53 7.56 -16.35
N GLY A 306 -0.28 7.55 -15.90
CA GLY A 306 0.20 8.40 -14.80
C GLY A 306 -0.21 7.91 -13.42
N TRP A 307 -0.56 6.63 -13.30
CA TRP A 307 -0.92 6.02 -12.03
C TRP A 307 0.31 5.56 -11.26
N SER A 308 0.25 5.69 -9.94
CA SER A 308 1.14 4.97 -9.02
C SER A 308 0.54 3.61 -8.70
N TRP A 309 1.37 2.69 -8.21
CA TRP A 309 0.91 1.33 -7.97
C TRP A 309 1.64 0.65 -6.82
N ALA A 310 1.06 -0.45 -6.26
CA ALA A 310 1.72 -1.38 -5.35
C ALA A 310 1.55 -2.83 -5.81
N TYR A 311 2.67 -3.53 -5.99
CA TYR A 311 2.68 -4.94 -6.37
C TYR A 311 2.26 -5.83 -5.20
N TRP A 312 1.44 -6.81 -5.43
CA TRP A 312 1.12 -7.87 -4.50
C TRP A 312 2.05 -9.06 -4.76
N GLN A 313 3.04 -9.42 -3.90
CA GLN A 313 3.53 -8.73 -2.71
C GLN A 313 5.03 -8.95 -2.49
N PHE A 314 5.64 -8.35 -1.44
CA PHE A 314 7.07 -8.44 -1.15
C PHE A 314 7.51 -9.88 -0.91
N ASP A 315 6.92 -10.55 0.08
CA ASP A 315 7.19 -11.97 0.41
C ASP A 315 5.87 -12.71 0.54
N GLY A 316 5.82 -13.99 0.13
CA GLY A 316 4.61 -14.82 0.15
C GLY A 316 4.29 -15.42 -1.21
N ASP A 317 3.03 -15.44 -1.58
CA ASP A 317 2.50 -16.27 -2.67
C ASP A 317 2.76 -15.69 -4.07
N PHE A 318 2.75 -14.37 -4.20
CA PHE A 318 3.00 -13.65 -5.46
C PHE A 318 4.44 -13.14 -5.55
N ILE A 319 5.15 -13.30 -4.56
CA ILE A 319 6.53 -13.02 -4.21
C ILE A 319 7.39 -12.25 -5.23
N VAL A 320 7.91 -11.08 -4.80
CA VAL A 320 8.98 -10.38 -5.53
C VAL A 320 10.33 -10.49 -4.81
N TYR A 321 10.34 -10.73 -3.50
CA TYR A 321 11.54 -10.92 -2.70
C TYR A 321 11.43 -12.14 -1.79
N ASN A 322 12.40 -13.04 -1.88
CA ASN A 322 12.45 -14.24 -1.06
C ASN A 322 13.22 -13.96 0.23
N ILE A 323 12.51 -13.69 1.34
CA ILE A 323 13.12 -13.42 2.64
C ILE A 323 14.03 -14.59 3.10
N SER A 324 13.63 -15.85 2.88
CA SER A 324 14.38 -17.01 3.32
C SER A 324 15.71 -17.17 2.59
N LYS A 325 15.82 -16.66 1.36
CA LYS A 325 17.04 -16.68 0.55
C LYS A 325 17.74 -15.32 0.51
N ASN A 326 17.12 -14.30 1.08
CA ASN A 326 17.57 -12.91 1.07
C ASN A 326 17.92 -12.42 -0.35
N GLN A 327 16.99 -12.64 -1.30
CA GLN A 327 17.23 -12.30 -2.71
C GLN A 327 15.95 -11.93 -3.46
N TRP A 328 16.07 -11.07 -4.45
CA TRP A 328 15.00 -10.75 -5.40
C TRP A 328 14.63 -11.97 -6.24
N VAL A 329 13.35 -12.09 -6.56
CA VAL A 329 12.86 -12.94 -7.66
C VAL A 329 13.09 -12.13 -8.94
N GLU A 330 14.31 -12.22 -9.48
CA GLU A 330 14.82 -11.32 -10.50
C GLU A 330 13.87 -11.08 -11.69
N PRO A 331 13.20 -12.10 -12.30
CA PRO A 331 12.31 -11.85 -13.41
C PRO A 331 11.11 -10.96 -13.04
N ILE A 332 10.59 -11.09 -11.81
CA ILE A 332 9.46 -10.26 -11.33
C ILE A 332 9.96 -8.87 -10.95
N HIS A 333 11.08 -8.78 -10.22
CA HIS A 333 11.70 -7.51 -9.86
C HIS A 333 12.03 -6.67 -11.10
N HIS A 334 12.70 -7.27 -12.11
CA HIS A 334 12.98 -6.61 -13.38
C HIS A 334 11.70 -6.15 -14.09
N ALA A 335 10.65 -6.97 -14.11
CA ALA A 335 9.36 -6.62 -14.70
C ALA A 335 8.74 -5.37 -14.07
N LEU A 336 8.95 -5.17 -12.77
CA LEU A 336 8.44 -4.01 -12.02
C LEU A 336 9.31 -2.76 -12.20
N ILE A 337 10.64 -2.91 -12.21
CA ILE A 337 11.58 -1.79 -12.03
C ILE A 337 12.22 -1.30 -13.34
N LEU A 338 12.29 -2.12 -14.40
CA LEU A 338 12.86 -1.68 -15.68
C LEU A 338 12.23 -0.38 -16.19
N SER A 339 13.06 0.50 -16.71
CA SER A 339 12.59 1.77 -17.25
C SER A 339 11.76 1.57 -18.52
N ARG A 340 10.82 2.49 -18.76
CA ARG A 340 10.01 2.54 -19.99
C ARG A 340 10.87 2.54 -21.26
N ALA A 341 12.08 3.11 -21.20
CA ALA A 341 13.04 3.14 -22.29
C ALA A 341 13.59 1.74 -22.66
N ALA A 342 13.84 0.88 -21.68
CA ALA A 342 14.34 -0.48 -21.92
C ALA A 342 13.26 -1.38 -22.55
N VAL A 343 12.00 -1.19 -22.14
CA VAL A 343 10.86 -1.96 -22.69
C VAL A 343 10.54 -1.54 -24.15
N LEU A 344 10.68 -0.26 -24.49
CA LEU A 344 10.42 0.25 -25.84
C LEU A 344 11.54 -0.07 -26.83
N GLN A 345 12.75 -0.37 -26.37
CA GLN A 345 13.88 -0.75 -27.23
C GLN A 345 13.87 -2.23 -27.65
N GLY A 346 12.83 -2.98 -27.25
CA GLY A 346 12.58 -4.31 -27.80
C GLY A 346 13.71 -5.30 -27.48
N GLU A 347 14.31 -5.27 -26.30
CA GLU A 347 15.27 -6.28 -25.90
C GLU A 347 14.57 -7.57 -25.40
N PRO A 348 14.28 -8.53 -26.28
CA PRO A 348 13.86 -9.87 -25.88
C PRO A 348 15.06 -10.76 -25.52
N GLN A 349 16.24 -10.21 -25.19
CA GLN A 349 17.47 -11.01 -25.13
C GLN A 349 17.83 -11.57 -23.75
N ILE A 350 17.03 -11.41 -22.70
CA ILE A 350 17.38 -11.99 -21.37
C ILE A 350 16.64 -13.32 -21.08
N ILE A 351 15.78 -13.81 -21.97
CA ILE A 351 15.05 -15.08 -21.73
C ILE A 351 15.64 -16.25 -22.57
N ALA A 352 16.73 -16.07 -23.27
CA ALA A 352 17.34 -17.14 -24.04
C ALA A 352 18.80 -17.36 -23.61
N LYS A 353 19.00 -17.95 -22.43
CA LYS A 353 20.15 -18.84 -22.09
C LYS A 353 20.04 -19.26 -20.61
N GLN A 354 19.43 -20.37 -20.39
CA GLN A 354 19.77 -21.61 -19.68
C GLN A 354 18.53 -22.40 -19.35
#